data_d5724fb6e2ec82f8285ade55e592fb7c
#
_entry.id   d5724fb6e2ec82f8285ade55e592fb7c
#
_cell.length_a   1.000
_cell.length_b   1.000
_cell.length_c   1.000
_cell.angle_alpha   90.00
_cell.angle_beta   90.00
_cell.angle_gamma   90.00
#
_symmetry.space_group_name_H-M   'P 1'
#
loop_
_entity.id
_entity.type
_entity.pdbx_description
1 polymer ?
#
loop_
_entity_poly.entity_id
_entity_poly.type
_entity_poly.pdbx_seq_one_letter_code
_entity_poly.pdbx_strand_id
1 'polypeptide(L)'
;ISRSGFFFAKATVIVAITLGQLLLSYGLAFVLGTLCHGLGTVPDHFVRNFALTFLLQFLCNLAWVSLTTVALYLTHSIVTTFVTYTLGLVALTVPAAIFPKVEILKYLSLNFNYGMTADKTIIQNTAIVAVGFILAFTTLSLITFEKQDL
;
A
#
# COMPACT_ATOMS: atom_id res chain seq x y z
N ILE A 1 -0.27 15.59 26.25
CA ILE A 1 0.03 14.58 25.23
C ILE A 1 1.09 15.18 24.31
N SER A 2 2.22 14.50 24.09
CA SER A 2 3.25 14.99 23.17
C SER A 2 2.75 15.00 21.72
N ARG A 3 3.23 15.93 20.89
CA ARG A 3 2.84 16.01 19.46
C ARG A 3 3.12 14.70 18.73
N SER A 4 4.28 14.10 18.98
CA SER A 4 4.65 12.79 18.45
C SER A 4 3.69 11.68 18.90
N GLY A 5 3.26 11.68 20.17
CA GLY A 5 2.27 10.72 20.66
C GLY A 5 0.92 10.82 19.94
N PHE A 6 0.47 12.04 19.64
CA PHE A 6 -0.75 12.26 18.87
C PHE A 6 -0.60 11.83 17.38
N PHE A 7 0.55 12.08 16.78
CA PHE A 7 0.86 11.61 15.44
C PHE A 7 0.81 10.08 15.35
N PHE A 8 1.46 9.37 16.28
CA PHE A 8 1.45 7.91 16.29
C PHE A 8 0.07 7.32 16.57
N ALA A 9 -0.74 7.96 17.40
CA ALA A 9 -2.13 7.55 17.60
C ALA A 9 -2.94 7.63 16.30
N LYS A 10 -2.81 8.73 15.53
CA LYS A 10 -3.43 8.83 14.21
C LYS A 10 -2.89 7.79 13.23
N ALA A 11 -1.58 7.57 13.19
CA ALA A 11 -0.97 6.56 12.34
C ALA A 11 -1.50 5.15 12.64
N THR A 12 -1.67 4.81 13.92
CA THR A 12 -2.25 3.52 14.33
C THR A 12 -3.69 3.34 13.81
N VAL A 13 -4.51 4.38 13.89
CA VAL A 13 -5.89 4.35 13.36
C VAL A 13 -5.87 4.15 11.85
N ILE A 14 -4.99 4.84 11.12
CA ILE A 14 -4.85 4.70 9.67
C ILE A 14 -4.45 3.27 9.30
N VAL A 15 -3.48 2.68 10.00
CA VAL A 15 -3.05 1.30 9.79
C VAL A 15 -4.22 0.32 10.03
N ALA A 16 -4.98 0.51 11.10
CA ALA A 16 -6.14 -0.32 11.42
C ALA A 16 -7.24 -0.23 10.34
N ILE A 17 -7.53 0.98 9.85
CA ILE A 17 -8.51 1.20 8.77
C ILE A 17 -8.04 0.53 7.48
N THR A 18 -6.76 0.71 7.11
CA THR A 18 -6.18 0.09 5.91
C THR A 18 -6.26 -1.44 5.97
N LEU A 19 -5.94 -2.02 7.12
CA LEU A 19 -6.07 -3.46 7.35
C LEU A 19 -7.53 -3.92 7.25
N GLY A 20 -8.45 -3.21 7.89
CA GLY A 20 -9.88 -3.50 7.85
C GLY A 20 -10.46 -3.45 6.44
N GLN A 21 -10.10 -2.42 5.66
CA GLN A 21 -10.49 -2.28 4.26
C GLN A 21 -9.97 -3.44 3.41
N LEU A 22 -8.73 -3.87 3.62
CA LEU A 22 -8.13 -4.96 2.87
C LEU A 22 -8.83 -6.29 3.20
N LEU A 23 -9.06 -6.58 4.50
CA LEU A 23 -9.79 -7.77 4.94
C LEU A 23 -11.21 -7.82 4.37
N LEU A 24 -11.91 -6.69 4.37
CA LEU A 24 -13.24 -6.58 3.81
C LEU A 24 -13.24 -6.82 2.30
N SER A 25 -12.28 -6.26 1.58
CA SER A 25 -12.14 -6.46 0.13
C SER A 25 -11.88 -7.91 -0.24
N TYR A 26 -10.96 -8.58 0.47
CA TYR A 26 -10.68 -10.01 0.27
C TYR A 26 -11.86 -10.88 0.69
N GLY A 27 -12.54 -10.56 1.78
CA GLY A 27 -13.74 -11.26 2.23
C GLY A 27 -14.87 -11.18 1.19
N LEU A 28 -15.14 -9.98 0.67
CA LEU A 28 -16.13 -9.80 -0.39
C LEU A 28 -15.75 -10.53 -1.68
N ALA A 29 -14.48 -10.43 -2.09
CA ALA A 29 -14.01 -11.14 -3.28
C ALA A 29 -14.14 -12.66 -3.13
N PHE A 30 -13.86 -13.20 -1.95
CA PHE A 30 -14.04 -14.62 -1.65
C PHE A 30 -15.51 -15.04 -1.70
N VAL A 31 -16.39 -14.28 -1.06
CA VAL A 31 -17.85 -14.57 -1.05
C VAL A 31 -18.41 -14.51 -2.47
N LEU A 32 -18.13 -13.43 -3.20
CA LEU A 32 -18.63 -13.27 -4.57
C LEU A 32 -18.04 -14.33 -5.51
N GLY A 33 -16.74 -14.62 -5.38
CA GLY A 33 -16.09 -15.68 -6.17
C GLY A 33 -16.71 -17.04 -5.93
N THR A 34 -17.00 -17.38 -4.67
CA THR A 34 -17.64 -18.64 -4.28
C THR A 34 -19.09 -18.72 -4.80
N LEU A 35 -19.85 -17.63 -4.73
CA LEU A 35 -21.22 -17.57 -5.25
C LEU A 35 -21.28 -17.70 -6.77
N CYS A 36 -20.34 -17.10 -7.49
CA CYS A 36 -20.34 -17.09 -8.96
C CYS A 36 -19.74 -18.37 -9.57
N HIS A 37 -18.73 -18.95 -8.94
CA HIS A 37 -17.94 -20.04 -9.53
C HIS A 37 -17.92 -21.33 -8.69
N GLY A 38 -18.53 -21.32 -7.51
CA GLY A 38 -18.49 -22.42 -6.55
C GLY A 38 -17.12 -22.53 -5.84
N LEU A 39 -17.03 -23.45 -4.90
CA LEU A 39 -15.77 -23.81 -4.24
C LEU A 39 -14.97 -24.70 -5.20
N GLY A 40 -13.97 -24.13 -5.83
CA GLY A 40 -13.01 -24.87 -6.66
C GLY A 40 -12.03 -25.71 -5.82
N THR A 41 -11.17 -26.46 -6.53
CA THR A 41 -10.06 -27.16 -5.87
C THR A 41 -9.03 -26.16 -5.36
N VAL A 42 -8.65 -26.30 -4.09
CA VAL A 42 -7.65 -25.42 -3.47
C VAL A 42 -6.26 -25.80 -4.00
N PRO A 43 -5.51 -24.89 -4.63
CA PRO A 43 -4.16 -25.16 -5.12
C PRO A 43 -3.19 -25.54 -3.97
N ASP A 44 -2.16 -26.30 -4.30
CA ASP A 44 -1.08 -26.57 -3.35
C ASP A 44 -0.43 -25.28 -2.84
N HIS A 45 -0.12 -25.24 -1.54
CA HIS A 45 0.46 -24.08 -0.87
C HIS A 45 -0.42 -22.79 -0.89
N PHE A 46 -1.73 -22.91 -1.13
CA PHE A 46 -2.66 -21.79 -1.20
C PHE A 46 -2.55 -20.85 0.01
N VAL A 47 -2.61 -21.39 1.23
CA VAL A 47 -2.59 -20.58 2.46
C VAL A 47 -1.31 -19.75 2.56
N ARG A 48 -0.16 -20.35 2.24
CA ARG A 48 1.13 -19.65 2.27
C ARG A 48 1.18 -18.53 1.22
N ASN A 49 0.79 -18.84 -0.01
CA ASN A 49 0.83 -17.89 -1.11
C ASN A 49 -0.18 -16.75 -0.88
N PHE A 50 -1.36 -17.07 -0.36
CA PHE A 50 -2.36 -16.09 0.02
C PHE A 50 -1.86 -15.15 1.13
N ALA A 51 -1.28 -15.70 2.20
CA ALA A 51 -0.75 -14.91 3.31
C ALA A 51 0.39 -13.96 2.84
N LEU A 52 1.29 -14.44 1.99
CA LEU A 52 2.37 -13.61 1.43
C LEU A 52 1.82 -12.50 0.54
N THR A 53 0.86 -12.81 -0.35
CA THR A 53 0.22 -11.83 -1.22
C THR A 53 -0.54 -10.78 -0.41
N PHE A 54 -1.30 -11.21 0.58
CA PHE A 54 -2.03 -10.33 1.48
C PHE A 54 -1.09 -9.37 2.23
N LEU A 55 -0.02 -9.91 2.84
CA LEU A 55 0.96 -9.10 3.57
C LEU A 55 1.63 -8.08 2.65
N LEU A 56 2.03 -8.50 1.45
CA LEU A 56 2.70 -7.63 0.50
C LEU A 56 1.76 -6.51 0.01
N GLN A 57 0.50 -6.84 -0.28
CA GLN A 57 -0.49 -5.85 -0.67
C GLN A 57 -0.81 -4.87 0.46
N PHE A 58 -0.82 -5.36 1.71
CA PHE A 58 -0.95 -4.50 2.87
C PHE A 58 0.22 -3.50 2.98
N LEU A 59 1.46 -3.96 2.81
CA LEU A 59 2.64 -3.08 2.79
C LEU A 59 2.58 -2.05 1.66
N CYS A 60 2.19 -2.45 0.45
CA CYS A 60 2.03 -1.53 -0.67
C CYS A 60 0.94 -0.47 -0.40
N ASN A 61 -0.19 -0.87 0.18
CA ASN A 61 -1.23 0.07 0.56
C ASN A 61 -0.76 1.05 1.64
N LEU A 62 -0.01 0.58 2.65
CA LEU A 62 0.58 1.46 3.65
C LEU A 62 1.60 2.44 3.04
N ALA A 63 2.38 2.02 2.05
CA ALA A 63 3.30 2.91 1.34
C ALA A 63 2.53 4.03 0.61
N TRP A 64 1.44 3.71 -0.08
CA TRP A 64 0.56 4.70 -0.70
C TRP A 64 -0.08 5.64 0.32
N VAL A 65 -0.57 5.11 1.43
CA VAL A 65 -1.17 5.90 2.50
C VAL A 65 -0.14 6.84 3.13
N SER A 66 1.10 6.38 3.34
CA SER A 66 2.16 7.24 3.89
C SER A 66 2.51 8.40 2.95
N LEU A 67 2.57 8.18 1.64
CA LEU A 67 2.75 9.23 0.64
C LEU A 67 1.62 10.27 0.67
N THR A 68 0.37 9.82 0.70
CA THR A 68 -0.79 10.72 0.75
C THR A 68 -0.87 11.48 2.07
N THR A 69 -0.41 10.91 3.17
CA THR A 69 -0.34 11.56 4.48
C THR A 69 0.62 12.76 4.44
N VAL A 70 1.78 12.63 3.78
CA VAL A 70 2.69 13.78 3.56
C VAL A 70 1.98 14.90 2.81
N ALA A 71 1.30 14.58 1.72
CA ALA A 71 0.57 15.57 0.93
C ALA A 71 -0.51 16.27 1.75
N LEU A 72 -1.23 15.53 2.60
CA LEU A 72 -2.25 16.08 3.49
C LEU A 72 -1.66 17.08 4.50
N TYR A 73 -0.55 16.72 5.14
CA TYR A 73 0.10 17.62 6.11
C TYR A 73 0.75 18.83 5.47
N LEU A 74 1.24 18.72 4.23
CA LEU A 74 1.81 19.86 3.52
C LEU A 74 0.75 20.85 3.01
N THR A 75 -0.40 20.35 2.57
CA THR A 75 -1.38 21.18 1.84
C THR A 75 -2.64 21.49 2.64
N HIS A 76 -2.89 20.78 3.74
CA HIS A 76 -4.12 20.85 4.54
C HIS A 76 -5.42 20.71 3.71
N SER A 77 -5.32 20.14 2.51
CA SER A 77 -6.42 20.03 1.56
C SER A 77 -6.65 18.58 1.13
N ILE A 78 -7.87 18.10 1.36
CA ILE A 78 -8.29 16.75 0.93
C ILE A 78 -8.25 16.63 -0.60
N VAL A 79 -8.65 17.70 -1.31
CA VAL A 79 -8.66 17.73 -2.78
C VAL A 79 -7.23 17.57 -3.32
N THR A 80 -6.28 18.35 -2.80
CA THR A 80 -4.87 18.26 -3.20
C THR A 80 -4.28 16.89 -2.86
N THR A 81 -4.65 16.31 -1.72
CA THR A 81 -4.23 14.96 -1.33
C THR A 81 -4.71 13.91 -2.34
N PHE A 82 -5.98 14.01 -2.77
CA PHE A 82 -6.54 13.11 -3.77
C PHE A 82 -5.85 13.27 -5.14
N VAL A 83 -5.61 14.51 -5.56
CA VAL A 83 -4.86 14.80 -6.80
C VAL A 83 -3.43 14.24 -6.72
N THR A 84 -2.74 14.43 -5.60
CA THR A 84 -1.39 13.89 -5.38
C THR A 84 -1.37 12.36 -5.44
N TYR A 85 -2.37 11.71 -4.83
CA TYR A 85 -2.52 10.26 -4.92
C TYR A 85 -2.67 9.79 -6.37
N THR A 86 -3.60 10.43 -7.12
CA THR A 86 -3.88 10.06 -8.51
C THR A 86 -2.67 10.30 -9.41
N LEU A 87 -2.02 11.46 -9.29
CA LEU A 87 -0.81 11.78 -10.04
C LEU A 87 0.35 10.86 -9.68
N GLY A 88 0.53 10.56 -8.40
CA GLY A 88 1.55 9.61 -7.94
C GLY A 88 1.32 8.21 -8.51
N LEU A 89 0.06 7.75 -8.50
CA LEU A 89 -0.30 6.46 -9.08
C LEU A 89 0.04 6.41 -10.57
N VAL A 90 -0.34 7.44 -11.33
CA VAL A 90 -0.02 7.55 -12.76
C VAL A 90 1.50 7.63 -12.97
N ALA A 91 2.21 8.47 -12.21
CA ALA A 91 3.65 8.66 -12.34
C ALA A 91 4.48 7.41 -12.03
N LEU A 92 4.01 6.54 -11.15
CA LEU A 92 4.70 5.30 -10.81
C LEU A 92 4.27 4.10 -11.67
N THR A 93 3.01 4.05 -12.12
CA THR A 93 2.50 2.90 -12.88
C THR A 93 2.72 3.03 -14.40
N VAL A 94 2.57 4.23 -14.97
CA VAL A 94 2.71 4.44 -16.42
C VAL A 94 4.13 4.15 -16.91
N PRO A 95 5.22 4.63 -16.26
CA PRO A 95 6.58 4.28 -16.68
C PRO A 95 6.84 2.78 -16.60
N ALA A 96 6.31 2.08 -15.59
CA ALA A 96 6.43 0.63 -15.49
C ALA A 96 5.75 -0.12 -16.64
N ALA A 97 4.65 0.42 -17.16
CA ALA A 97 3.94 -0.14 -18.30
C ALA A 97 4.66 0.15 -19.65
N ILE A 98 5.23 1.36 -19.79
CA ILE A 98 5.91 1.79 -21.02
C ILE A 98 7.29 1.12 -21.17
N PHE A 99 8.00 0.96 -20.04
CA PHE A 99 9.35 0.41 -20.00
C PHE A 99 9.42 -0.93 -19.25
N PRO A 100 8.79 -2.00 -19.77
CA PRO A 100 8.69 -3.29 -19.04
C PRO A 100 10.05 -3.99 -18.87
N LYS A 101 11.09 -3.58 -19.62
CA LYS A 101 12.45 -4.10 -19.50
C LYS A 101 13.22 -3.55 -18.30
N VAL A 102 12.76 -2.44 -17.72
CA VAL A 102 13.39 -1.80 -16.56
C VAL A 102 12.74 -2.37 -15.29
N GLU A 103 13.35 -3.40 -14.72
CA GLU A 103 12.76 -4.13 -13.58
C GLU A 103 12.47 -3.28 -12.38
N ILE A 104 13.31 -2.29 -12.08
CA ILE A 104 13.13 -1.41 -10.93
C ILE A 104 11.79 -0.64 -10.97
N LEU A 105 11.31 -0.30 -12.16
CA LEU A 105 10.03 0.41 -12.31
C LEU A 105 8.84 -0.46 -11.91
N LYS A 106 8.93 -1.77 -12.07
CA LYS A 106 7.89 -2.71 -11.63
C LYS A 106 7.71 -2.67 -10.12
N TYR A 107 8.80 -2.58 -9.37
CA TYR A 107 8.79 -2.54 -7.91
C TYR A 107 8.38 -1.16 -7.40
N LEU A 108 8.82 -0.08 -8.05
CA LEU A 108 8.44 1.29 -7.70
C LEU A 108 6.95 1.57 -7.91
N SER A 109 6.29 0.86 -8.82
CA SER A 109 4.85 1.05 -9.05
C SER A 109 3.99 0.70 -7.83
N LEU A 110 4.54 -0.04 -6.84
CA LEU A 110 3.83 -0.52 -5.64
C LEU A 110 2.49 -1.21 -5.96
N ASN A 111 2.32 -1.61 -7.21
CA ASN A 111 1.10 -2.22 -7.70
C ASN A 111 1.32 -3.73 -7.78
N PHE A 112 0.99 -4.41 -6.68
CA PHE A 112 1.18 -5.84 -6.58
C PHE A 112 0.00 -6.61 -7.19
N ASN A 113 0.03 -6.79 -8.52
CA ASN A 113 -0.97 -7.55 -9.27
C ASN A 113 -0.43 -8.89 -9.80
N TYR A 114 0.58 -9.45 -9.16
CA TYR A 114 1.28 -10.65 -9.65
C TYR A 114 0.59 -11.98 -9.30
N GLY A 115 -0.65 -11.99 -8.91
CA GLY A 115 -1.36 -13.22 -8.58
C GLY A 115 -0.72 -14.02 -7.44
N MET A 116 -1.23 -15.23 -7.19
CA MET A 116 -0.76 -16.10 -6.09
C MET A 116 0.57 -16.83 -6.38
N THR A 117 1.15 -16.68 -7.57
CA THR A 117 2.41 -17.31 -7.98
C THR A 117 3.54 -16.28 -7.94
N ALA A 118 3.87 -15.82 -6.75
CA ALA A 118 4.91 -14.82 -6.66
C ALA A 118 6.29 -15.48 -6.58
N ASP A 119 7.15 -15.14 -7.53
CA ASP A 119 8.57 -15.40 -7.42
C ASP A 119 9.12 -14.77 -6.14
N LYS A 120 9.95 -15.51 -5.41
CA LYS A 120 10.55 -15.07 -4.16
C LYS A 120 11.30 -13.73 -4.32
N THR A 121 11.97 -13.55 -5.45
CA THR A 121 12.71 -12.31 -5.77
C THR A 121 11.77 -11.11 -5.89
N ILE A 122 10.63 -11.30 -6.55
CA ILE A 122 9.62 -10.24 -6.71
C ILE A 122 9.05 -9.85 -5.34
N ILE A 123 8.72 -10.84 -4.50
CA ILE A 123 8.21 -10.58 -3.14
C ILE A 123 9.21 -9.76 -2.33
N GLN A 124 10.48 -10.18 -2.32
CA GLN A 124 11.53 -9.52 -1.53
C GLN A 124 11.75 -8.08 -2.01
N ASN A 125 11.92 -7.87 -3.30
CA ASN A 125 12.20 -6.53 -3.85
C ASN A 125 11.02 -5.59 -3.64
N THR A 126 9.79 -6.05 -3.87
CA THR A 126 8.60 -5.24 -3.64
C THR A 126 8.43 -4.89 -2.15
N ALA A 127 8.70 -5.84 -1.24
CA ALA A 127 8.64 -5.57 0.19
C ALA A 127 9.69 -4.56 0.63
N ILE A 128 10.93 -4.65 0.13
CA ILE A 128 12.02 -3.70 0.43
C ILE A 128 11.62 -2.29 -0.03
N VAL A 129 11.11 -2.16 -1.25
CA VAL A 129 10.67 -0.88 -1.79
C VAL A 129 9.51 -0.30 -0.98
N ALA A 130 8.49 -1.11 -0.68
CA ALA A 130 7.34 -0.66 0.11
C ALA A 130 7.75 -0.19 1.51
N VAL A 131 8.60 -0.95 2.21
CA VAL A 131 9.13 -0.56 3.53
C VAL A 131 9.94 0.73 3.43
N GLY A 132 10.78 0.87 2.41
CA GLY A 132 11.55 2.10 2.17
C GLY A 132 10.64 3.33 2.01
N PHE A 133 9.56 3.21 1.22
CA PHE A 133 8.55 4.27 1.07
C PHE A 133 7.85 4.59 2.39
N ILE A 134 7.40 3.58 3.13
CA ILE A 134 6.75 3.76 4.44
C ILE A 134 7.67 4.55 5.38
N LEU A 135 8.92 4.14 5.52
CA LEU A 135 9.88 4.80 6.41
C LEU A 135 10.15 6.24 5.98
N ALA A 136 10.45 6.47 4.69
CA ALA A 136 10.75 7.80 4.18
C ALA A 136 9.57 8.77 4.35
N PHE A 137 8.37 8.36 3.93
CA PHE A 137 7.20 9.25 3.97
C PHE A 137 6.61 9.39 5.39
N THR A 138 6.68 8.38 6.24
CA THR A 138 6.28 8.51 7.64
C THR A 138 7.20 9.47 8.38
N THR A 139 8.51 9.38 8.16
CA THR A 139 9.48 10.33 8.75
C THR A 139 9.22 11.76 8.25
N LEU A 140 8.99 11.93 6.95
CA LEU A 140 8.69 13.23 6.37
C LEU A 140 7.37 13.80 6.91
N SER A 141 6.34 12.97 7.05
CA SER A 141 5.06 13.33 7.67
C SER A 141 5.23 13.80 9.11
N LEU A 142 6.05 13.10 9.90
CA LEU A 142 6.32 13.44 11.29
C LEU A 142 7.03 14.80 11.39
N ILE A 143 8.08 15.01 10.59
CA ILE A 143 8.82 16.28 10.54
C ILE A 143 7.90 17.44 10.15
N THR A 144 7.05 17.22 9.15
CA THR A 144 6.09 18.24 8.68
C THR A 144 5.07 18.56 9.76
N PHE A 145 4.54 17.52 10.42
CA PHE A 145 3.56 17.67 11.50
C PHE A 145 4.15 18.41 12.72
N GLU A 146 5.39 18.13 13.09
CA GLU A 146 6.07 18.81 14.23
C GLU A 146 6.36 20.29 13.97
N LYS A 147 6.56 20.66 12.69
CA LYS A 147 6.81 22.07 12.29
C LYS A 147 5.53 22.89 12.12
N GLN A 148 4.36 22.27 12.16
CA GLN A 148 3.11 23.02 12.08
C GLN A 148 2.84 23.71 13.42
N ASP A 149 2.72 25.03 13.39
CA ASP A 149 2.17 25.81 14.50
C ASP A 149 0.66 25.53 14.56
N LEU A 150 0.25 24.90 15.65
CA LEU A 150 -1.17 24.64 15.96
C LEU A 150 -1.76 25.82 16.70
#